data_31c3d20244c62652033ce8020f39489e
#
_entry.id   31c3d20244c62652033ce8020f39489e
#
_cell.length_a   1.000
_cell.length_b   1.000
_cell.length_c   1.000
_cell.angle_alpha   90.00
_cell.angle_beta   90.00
_cell.angle_gamma   90.00
#
_symmetry.space_group_name_H-M   'P 1'
#
loop_
_entity.id
_entity.type
_entity.pdbx_description
1 polymer ?
#
loop_
_entity_poly.entity_id
_entity_poly.type
_entity_poly.pdbx_seq_one_letter_code
_entity_poly.pdbx_strand_id
1 'polypeptide(L)'
;MKKRIAATAILTAAVMALSAGCGQKAAPTEGTGENAGSAKEKVEIEYWALPYGPSDTYDPTLQWIVDQYNAEDHGATVKLQIMSWSGFIEQIQTAIAAGSPPDVTTAAYYGLMNYAAMGEALDLTELVEKWEAEKDPIADDFLDGMLEAGIYEGKQIALPFQTDPKNIYYRADILEDELGFTNLDKEVSWDKLLEICAAVKEKYGDEGMFPISFFTLDQGSTNAMLNVMFTNGASWISADGKEGALETPEVMECMGLLKEMRDKEYFPDGMVSYNKADTEKLYASGKLAMVWISPFTHVKSNEEMYKNTKIMGPVTGPSADKPREVAWSDGIMGFAQTEHPEETKEFIEWFLKNNEQLYIDGGASALPARKSFYENEFYKTDWMMGQYAKYRDYYVDLNWPADNCPLATNQIFVQNMLGKPIEAMLMGSDDMAGELKKTNDEMNRVLEELN
;
A
#
# COMPACT_ATOMS: atom_id res chain seq x y z
N MET A 1 -35.86 38.92 25.29
CA MET A 1 -36.78 38.09 26.11
C MET A 1 -36.08 36.76 26.40
N LYS A 2 -35.80 36.53 27.70
CA LYS A 2 -35.09 35.35 28.23
C LYS A 2 -36.07 34.18 28.34
N LYS A 3 -35.67 32.94 27.97
CA LYS A 3 -36.18 31.73 28.63
C LYS A 3 -35.07 30.73 28.76
N ARG A 4 -34.67 30.48 29.99
CA ARG A 4 -33.87 29.38 30.48
C ARG A 4 -34.73 28.12 30.53
N ILE A 5 -34.17 26.96 30.16
CA ILE A 5 -34.69 25.65 30.56
C ILE A 5 -33.55 24.87 31.19
N ALA A 6 -33.83 24.36 32.38
CA ALA A 6 -32.91 23.73 33.31
C ALA A 6 -32.63 22.26 32.97
N ALA A 7 -31.42 21.85 33.30
CA ALA A 7 -31.00 20.45 33.29
C ALA A 7 -31.55 19.72 34.53
N THR A 8 -32.05 18.50 34.35
CA THR A 8 -32.38 17.58 35.46
C THR A 8 -31.49 16.34 35.30
N ALA A 9 -30.56 16.19 36.24
CA ALA A 9 -29.75 14.99 36.42
C ALA A 9 -30.57 13.96 37.22
N ILE A 10 -30.63 12.73 36.75
CA ILE A 10 -31.16 11.59 37.50
C ILE A 10 -29.99 10.65 37.81
N LEU A 11 -29.66 10.62 39.10
CA LEU A 11 -28.74 9.62 39.69
C LEU A 11 -29.59 8.37 40.01
N THR A 12 -29.13 7.21 39.53
CA THR A 12 -29.68 5.91 39.94
C THR A 12 -28.60 5.12 40.64
N ALA A 13 -28.73 4.95 41.94
CA ALA A 13 -27.88 4.13 42.78
C ALA A 13 -28.34 2.63 42.70
N ALA A 14 -27.44 1.72 42.43
CA ALA A 14 -27.70 0.29 42.52
C ALA A 14 -27.31 -0.25 43.91
N VAL A 15 -28.26 -0.92 44.54
CA VAL A 15 -28.19 -1.53 45.86
C VAL A 15 -27.61 -2.92 45.73
N MET A 16 -26.51 -3.21 46.46
CA MET A 16 -26.04 -4.57 46.71
C MET A 16 -26.94 -5.28 47.72
N ALA A 17 -27.41 -6.47 47.39
CA ALA A 17 -28.03 -7.38 48.34
C ALA A 17 -27.12 -8.65 48.51
N LEU A 18 -26.49 -8.76 49.66
CA LEU A 18 -25.89 -10.01 50.15
C LEU A 18 -27.01 -10.96 50.63
N SER A 19 -26.97 -12.19 50.14
CA SER A 19 -27.70 -13.29 50.76
C SER A 19 -26.73 -14.43 51.12
N ALA A 20 -26.49 -14.58 52.40
CA ALA A 20 -25.86 -15.76 52.98
C ALA A 20 -26.89 -16.88 53.11
N GLY A 21 -26.56 -18.09 52.68
CA GLY A 21 -27.36 -19.27 52.83
C GLY A 21 -26.49 -20.47 53.26
N CYS A 22 -26.76 -21.00 54.43
CA CYS A 22 -26.04 -22.09 55.10
C CYS A 22 -26.14 -23.45 54.40
N GLY A 23 -25.13 -24.22 54.68
CA GLY A 23 -24.77 -25.52 54.17
C GLY A 23 -25.70 -26.70 54.37
N GLN A 24 -25.40 -27.69 53.58
CA GLN A 24 -25.67 -29.12 53.92
C GLN A 24 -24.59 -29.99 53.27
N LYS A 25 -23.92 -30.78 54.12
CA LYS A 25 -22.97 -31.82 53.73
C LYS A 25 -23.73 -32.98 53.09
N ALA A 26 -23.31 -33.41 51.91
CA ALA A 26 -23.62 -34.74 51.39
C ALA A 26 -22.30 -35.49 51.10
N ALA A 27 -22.30 -36.81 51.37
CA ALA A 27 -21.17 -37.72 51.36
C ALA A 27 -20.62 -38.01 49.94
N PRO A 28 -19.38 -38.53 49.79
CA PRO A 28 -18.70 -38.70 48.51
C PRO A 28 -19.21 -39.94 47.77
N THR A 29 -19.58 -39.76 46.51
CA THR A 29 -19.73 -40.83 45.52
C THR A 29 -18.46 -40.87 44.68
N GLU A 30 -17.75 -41.99 44.72
CA GLU A 30 -16.68 -42.30 43.77
C GLU A 30 -17.27 -42.42 42.38
N GLY A 31 -16.89 -41.52 41.50
CA GLY A 31 -17.17 -41.54 40.06
C GLY A 31 -15.86 -41.47 39.31
N THR A 32 -15.59 -42.51 38.54
CA THR A 32 -14.45 -42.71 37.66
C THR A 32 -14.16 -41.46 36.84
N GLY A 33 -12.95 -40.88 37.07
CA GLY A 33 -12.46 -39.76 36.30
C GLY A 33 -12.12 -40.16 34.86
N GLU A 34 -12.93 -39.74 33.93
CA GLU A 34 -12.44 -39.46 32.59
C GLU A 34 -11.71 -38.11 32.63
N ASN A 35 -10.43 -38.15 32.29
CA ASN A 35 -9.57 -37.01 32.10
C ASN A 35 -10.14 -36.21 30.92
N ALA A 36 -11.08 -35.32 31.15
CA ALA A 36 -11.35 -34.24 30.23
C ALA A 36 -10.10 -33.35 30.28
N GLY A 37 -9.22 -33.46 29.27
CA GLY A 37 -8.13 -32.57 29.06
C GLY A 37 -8.71 -31.14 29.09
N SER A 38 -8.22 -30.31 30.01
CA SER A 38 -8.58 -28.92 30.04
C SER A 38 -8.16 -28.36 28.69
N ALA A 39 -9.12 -28.03 27.83
CA ALA A 39 -8.85 -27.21 26.66
C ALA A 39 -8.12 -25.95 27.19
N LYS A 40 -6.88 -25.76 26.79
CA LYS A 40 -6.19 -24.49 27.08
C LYS A 40 -7.09 -23.37 26.54
N GLU A 41 -7.36 -22.40 27.38
CA GLU A 41 -8.09 -21.21 26.95
C GLU A 41 -7.27 -20.56 25.84
N LYS A 42 -7.86 -20.39 24.64
CA LYS A 42 -7.19 -19.74 23.49
C LYS A 42 -6.98 -18.28 23.85
N VAL A 43 -5.80 -17.76 23.53
CA VAL A 43 -5.51 -16.33 23.66
C VAL A 43 -6.14 -15.56 22.49
N GLU A 44 -6.36 -14.25 22.65
CA GLU A 44 -6.89 -13.38 21.59
C GLU A 44 -5.75 -12.55 21.03
N ILE A 45 -5.58 -12.55 19.71
CA ILE A 45 -4.62 -11.73 18.93
C ILE A 45 -5.40 -10.64 18.23
N GLU A 46 -5.05 -9.38 18.44
CA GLU A 46 -5.63 -8.25 17.70
C GLU A 46 -4.84 -7.98 16.40
N TYR A 47 -5.53 -8.09 15.26
CA TYR A 47 -4.99 -7.75 13.95
C TYR A 47 -5.64 -6.49 13.39
N TRP A 48 -4.86 -5.40 13.27
CA TRP A 48 -5.29 -4.16 12.61
C TRP A 48 -4.80 -4.13 11.17
N ALA A 49 -5.74 -4.23 10.22
CA ALA A 49 -5.45 -4.31 8.79
C ALA A 49 -5.95 -3.07 8.04
N LEU A 50 -5.24 -2.70 6.97
CA LEU A 50 -5.69 -1.70 6.02
C LEU A 50 -6.52 -2.36 4.89
N PRO A 51 -7.54 -1.65 4.32
CA PRO A 51 -8.32 -2.15 3.20
C PRO A 51 -7.57 -1.90 1.89
N TYR A 52 -6.97 -2.94 1.32
CA TYR A 52 -6.23 -2.87 0.06
C TYR A 52 -7.07 -3.17 -1.18
N GLY A 53 -8.38 -3.17 -1.07
CA GLY A 53 -9.31 -3.45 -2.17
C GLY A 53 -10.69 -2.81 -1.94
N PRO A 54 -11.67 -3.10 -2.81
CA PRO A 54 -13.03 -2.64 -2.63
C PRO A 54 -13.65 -3.21 -1.35
N SER A 55 -14.29 -2.37 -0.54
CA SER A 55 -14.81 -2.78 0.78
C SER A 55 -15.93 -3.82 0.72
N ASP A 56 -16.60 -3.95 -0.42
CA ASP A 56 -17.66 -4.94 -0.63
C ASP A 56 -17.14 -6.34 -0.98
N THR A 57 -15.87 -6.46 -1.37
CA THR A 57 -15.21 -7.74 -1.68
C THR A 57 -14.01 -8.01 -0.80
N TYR A 58 -13.13 -7.01 -0.60
CA TYR A 58 -11.89 -7.19 0.16
C TYR A 58 -12.14 -7.45 1.65
N ASP A 59 -12.96 -6.61 2.29
CA ASP A 59 -13.20 -6.70 3.73
C ASP A 59 -13.86 -8.05 4.12
N PRO A 60 -14.90 -8.53 3.41
CA PRO A 60 -15.45 -9.86 3.69
C PRO A 60 -14.48 -11.00 3.42
N THR A 61 -13.61 -10.88 2.41
CA THR A 61 -12.62 -11.92 2.12
C THR A 61 -11.54 -11.97 3.19
N LEU A 62 -11.05 -10.82 3.66
CA LEU A 62 -10.10 -10.75 4.76
C LEU A 62 -10.71 -11.34 6.06
N GLN A 63 -11.96 -10.99 6.37
CA GLN A 63 -12.66 -11.58 7.50
C GLN A 63 -12.80 -13.09 7.34
N TRP A 64 -13.16 -13.58 6.16
CA TRP A 64 -13.25 -15.02 5.89
C TRP A 64 -11.91 -15.73 6.11
N ILE A 65 -10.77 -15.16 5.69
CA ILE A 65 -9.43 -15.72 5.94
C ILE A 65 -9.18 -15.83 7.44
N VAL A 66 -9.47 -14.78 8.20
CA VAL A 66 -9.33 -14.80 9.67
C VAL A 66 -10.25 -15.83 10.31
N ASP A 67 -11.48 -15.98 9.81
CA ASP A 67 -12.42 -16.99 10.29
C ASP A 67 -11.93 -18.42 10.00
N GLN A 68 -11.17 -18.67 8.90
CA GLN A 68 -10.54 -19.97 8.65
C GLN A 68 -9.46 -20.26 9.70
N TYR A 69 -8.58 -19.29 10.02
CA TYR A 69 -7.62 -19.46 11.11
C TYR A 69 -8.33 -19.80 12.43
N ASN A 70 -9.37 -19.05 12.78
CA ASN A 70 -10.11 -19.22 14.01
C ASN A 70 -10.85 -20.57 14.11
N ALA A 71 -11.20 -21.18 12.95
CA ALA A 71 -11.85 -22.49 12.89
C ALA A 71 -10.87 -23.65 13.08
N GLU A 72 -9.57 -23.43 12.90
CA GLU A 72 -8.53 -24.42 13.11
C GLU A 72 -8.14 -24.51 14.60
N ASP A 73 -7.38 -25.57 14.96
CA ASP A 73 -6.97 -25.80 16.36
C ASP A 73 -5.61 -25.13 16.66
N HIS A 74 -5.59 -23.80 16.58
CA HIS A 74 -4.47 -22.97 17.00
C HIS A 74 -4.54 -22.62 18.49
N GLY A 75 -3.39 -22.17 19.06
CA GLY A 75 -3.31 -21.66 20.43
C GLY A 75 -4.05 -20.36 20.67
N ALA A 76 -4.39 -19.65 19.57
CA ALA A 76 -5.01 -18.34 19.58
C ALA A 76 -6.30 -18.27 18.75
N THR A 77 -7.06 -17.20 18.97
CA THR A 77 -8.08 -16.67 18.07
C THR A 77 -7.67 -15.27 17.66
N VAL A 78 -7.97 -14.88 16.42
CA VAL A 78 -7.65 -13.55 15.88
C VAL A 78 -8.90 -12.70 15.79
N LYS A 79 -8.82 -11.49 16.32
CA LYS A 79 -9.84 -10.45 16.20
C LYS A 79 -9.38 -9.43 15.18
N LEU A 80 -10.03 -9.43 14.01
CA LEU A 80 -9.75 -8.48 12.94
C LEU A 80 -10.40 -7.12 13.20
N GLN A 81 -9.62 -6.05 12.99
CA GLN A 81 -10.13 -4.69 12.88
C GLN A 81 -9.62 -4.08 11.58
N ILE A 82 -10.54 -3.78 10.64
CA ILE A 82 -10.21 -3.09 9.40
C ILE A 82 -10.21 -1.59 9.68
N MET A 83 -9.08 -0.95 9.43
CA MET A 83 -8.82 0.44 9.73
C MET A 83 -9.10 1.33 8.51
N SER A 84 -9.27 2.61 8.71
CA SER A 84 -9.28 3.59 7.61
C SER A 84 -7.86 4.00 7.25
N TRP A 85 -7.56 4.21 5.97
CA TRP A 85 -6.31 4.84 5.52
C TRP A 85 -6.08 6.21 6.16
N SER A 86 -7.17 6.99 6.34
CA SER A 86 -7.10 8.28 7.01
C SER A 86 -6.91 8.11 8.52
N GLY A 87 -5.81 8.65 9.03
CA GLY A 87 -5.50 8.63 10.47
C GLY A 87 -4.95 7.30 11.00
N PHE A 88 -4.64 6.33 10.13
CA PHE A 88 -4.11 5.03 10.55
C PHE A 88 -2.80 5.14 11.32
N ILE A 89 -1.85 5.92 10.79
CA ILE A 89 -0.53 6.10 11.41
C ILE A 89 -0.67 6.72 12.80
N GLU A 90 -1.50 7.75 12.95
CA GLU A 90 -1.75 8.43 14.21
C GLU A 90 -2.46 7.51 15.24
N GLN A 91 -3.34 6.62 14.76
CA GLN A 91 -4.00 5.65 15.62
C GLN A 91 -3.02 4.62 16.15
N ILE A 92 -2.15 4.04 15.30
CA ILE A 92 -1.07 3.13 15.73
C ILE A 92 -0.13 3.82 16.71
N GLN A 93 0.34 5.03 16.41
CA GLN A 93 1.24 5.78 17.31
C GLN A 93 0.59 6.08 18.67
N THR A 94 -0.72 6.39 18.66
CA THR A 94 -1.48 6.61 19.89
C THR A 94 -1.59 5.32 20.71
N ALA A 95 -1.84 4.19 20.08
CA ALA A 95 -1.93 2.89 20.72
C ALA A 95 -0.57 2.46 21.31
N ILE A 96 0.52 2.66 20.57
CA ILE A 96 1.91 2.44 21.05
C ILE A 96 2.16 3.28 22.32
N ALA A 97 1.88 4.58 22.26
CA ALA A 97 2.09 5.49 23.39
C ALA A 97 1.22 5.17 24.62
N ALA A 98 0.05 4.55 24.39
CA ALA A 98 -0.83 4.07 25.45
C ALA A 98 -0.40 2.71 26.04
N GLY A 99 0.58 2.03 25.43
CA GLY A 99 1.02 0.69 25.82
C GLY A 99 0.03 -0.41 25.46
N SER A 100 -0.74 -0.21 24.39
CA SER A 100 -1.77 -1.14 23.90
C SER A 100 -1.89 -1.11 22.37
N PRO A 101 -0.78 -1.28 21.61
CA PRO A 101 -0.86 -1.48 20.17
C PRO A 101 -1.56 -2.81 19.88
N PRO A 102 -2.02 -3.05 18.63
CA PRO A 102 -2.45 -4.40 18.23
C PRO A 102 -1.28 -5.39 18.31
N ASP A 103 -1.57 -6.69 18.24
CA ASP A 103 -0.51 -7.70 18.15
C ASP A 103 0.11 -7.74 16.75
N VAL A 104 -0.71 -7.54 15.71
CA VAL A 104 -0.31 -7.61 14.29
C VAL A 104 -0.85 -6.42 13.50
N THR A 105 -0.05 -5.95 12.54
CA THR A 105 -0.51 -4.98 11.53
C THR A 105 0.09 -5.26 10.15
N THR A 106 -0.61 -4.79 9.10
CA THR A 106 -0.09 -4.70 7.74
C THR A 106 0.01 -3.23 7.34
N ALA A 107 1.15 -2.81 6.80
CA ALA A 107 1.39 -1.44 6.33
C ALA A 107 2.57 -1.38 5.35
N ALA A 108 2.76 -0.22 4.73
CA ALA A 108 3.95 0.04 3.91
C ALA A 108 5.24 -0.06 4.75
N TYR A 109 6.29 -0.62 4.16
CA TYR A 109 7.56 -0.85 4.86
C TYR A 109 8.13 0.40 5.54
N TYR A 110 8.05 1.58 4.92
CA TYR A 110 8.56 2.80 5.54
C TYR A 110 7.87 3.13 6.88
N GLY A 111 6.58 2.79 7.02
CA GLY A 111 5.86 2.92 8.28
C GLY A 111 6.31 1.88 9.32
N LEU A 112 6.47 0.61 8.88
CA LEU A 112 6.92 -0.49 9.73
C LEU A 112 8.35 -0.26 10.25
N MET A 113 9.26 0.24 9.37
CA MET A 113 10.62 0.62 9.78
C MET A 113 10.64 1.72 10.83
N ASN A 114 9.71 2.68 10.73
CA ASN A 114 9.59 3.72 11.76
C ASN A 114 9.17 3.13 13.12
N TYR A 115 8.25 2.16 13.15
CA TYR A 115 7.91 1.47 14.41
C TYR A 115 9.07 0.63 14.94
N ALA A 116 9.84 -0.03 14.05
CA ALA A 116 11.05 -0.75 14.44
C ALA A 116 12.11 0.16 15.08
N ALA A 117 12.32 1.37 14.52
CA ALA A 117 13.22 2.36 15.08
C ALA A 117 12.78 2.88 16.46
N MET A 118 11.49 2.85 16.75
CA MET A 118 10.95 3.15 18.08
C MET A 118 11.13 1.97 19.08
N GLY A 119 11.61 0.82 18.62
CA GLY A 119 11.73 -0.40 19.43
C GLY A 119 10.43 -1.20 19.57
N GLU A 120 9.45 -0.92 18.73
CA GLU A 120 8.07 -1.46 18.82
C GLU A 120 7.81 -2.67 17.94
N ALA A 121 8.80 -3.13 17.16
CA ALA A 121 8.65 -4.29 16.30
C ALA A 121 9.01 -5.60 17.02
N LEU A 122 8.18 -6.62 16.85
CA LEU A 122 8.50 -7.99 17.27
C LEU A 122 9.59 -8.57 16.36
N ASP A 123 10.59 -9.19 16.96
CA ASP A 123 11.66 -9.87 16.24
C ASP A 123 11.16 -11.17 15.60
N LEU A 124 11.15 -11.23 14.28
CA LEU A 124 10.70 -12.38 13.47
C LEU A 124 11.88 -13.18 12.92
N THR A 125 13.13 -12.87 13.31
CA THR A 125 14.34 -13.52 12.78
C THR A 125 14.29 -15.03 12.99
N GLU A 126 13.94 -15.50 14.19
CA GLU A 126 13.84 -16.93 14.49
C GLU A 126 12.79 -17.65 13.61
N LEU A 127 11.71 -16.96 13.20
CA LEU A 127 10.70 -17.53 12.31
C LEU A 127 11.29 -17.77 10.91
N VAL A 128 12.05 -16.81 10.38
CA VAL A 128 12.71 -16.94 9.07
C VAL A 128 13.80 -18.01 9.13
N GLU A 129 14.64 -18.02 10.16
CA GLU A 129 15.66 -19.06 10.37
C GLU A 129 15.04 -20.46 10.48
N LYS A 130 13.87 -20.60 11.11
CA LYS A 130 13.12 -21.85 11.16
C LYS A 130 12.71 -22.30 9.75
N TRP A 131 12.19 -21.41 8.90
CA TRP A 131 11.81 -21.75 7.51
C TRP A 131 13.02 -22.27 6.72
N GLU A 132 14.18 -21.61 6.84
CA GLU A 132 15.42 -22.03 6.19
C GLU A 132 15.88 -23.42 6.70
N ALA A 133 15.89 -23.63 8.04
CA ALA A 133 16.32 -24.85 8.66
C ALA A 133 15.41 -26.06 8.32
N GLU A 134 14.12 -25.83 8.24
CA GLU A 134 13.09 -26.83 7.90
C GLU A 134 12.94 -26.99 6.38
N LYS A 135 13.56 -26.12 5.58
CA LYS A 135 13.39 -26.03 4.11
C LYS A 135 11.92 -25.81 3.73
N ASP A 136 11.25 -24.97 4.49
CA ASP A 136 9.89 -24.58 4.17
C ASP A 136 9.92 -23.78 2.84
N PRO A 137 9.09 -24.15 1.84
CA PRO A 137 9.07 -23.46 0.55
C PRO A 137 8.84 -21.93 0.64
N ILE A 138 8.24 -21.44 1.72
CA ILE A 138 7.97 -20.02 1.91
C ILE A 138 9.27 -19.19 1.96
N ALA A 139 10.37 -19.75 2.44
CA ALA A 139 11.65 -19.04 2.57
C ALA A 139 12.15 -18.48 1.23
N ASP A 140 11.99 -19.25 0.13
CA ASP A 140 12.43 -18.88 -1.22
C ASP A 140 11.28 -18.34 -2.11
N ASP A 141 10.08 -18.23 -1.57
CA ASP A 141 8.87 -17.94 -2.34
C ASP A 141 8.55 -16.44 -2.46
N PHE A 142 9.23 -15.59 -1.73
CA PHE A 142 9.02 -14.15 -1.85
C PHE A 142 9.70 -13.58 -3.10
N LEU A 143 9.10 -12.51 -3.65
CA LEU A 143 9.72 -11.73 -4.72
C LEU A 143 11.11 -11.22 -4.29
N ASP A 144 12.04 -11.14 -5.22
CA ASP A 144 13.43 -10.82 -4.94
C ASP A 144 13.59 -9.46 -4.22
N GLY A 145 14.37 -9.43 -3.15
CA GLY A 145 14.65 -8.26 -2.34
C GLY A 145 13.55 -7.87 -1.33
N MET A 146 12.35 -8.46 -1.40
CA MET A 146 11.27 -8.08 -0.49
C MET A 146 11.47 -8.58 0.94
N LEU A 147 12.09 -9.74 1.13
CA LEU A 147 12.37 -10.25 2.47
C LEU A 147 13.44 -9.40 3.16
N GLU A 148 14.50 -9.06 2.42
CA GLU A 148 15.59 -8.20 2.88
C GLU A 148 15.12 -6.79 3.24
N ALA A 149 14.12 -6.26 2.53
CA ALA A 149 13.52 -4.97 2.82
C ALA A 149 12.84 -4.91 4.20
N GLY A 150 12.51 -6.06 4.78
CA GLY A 150 11.94 -6.19 6.13
C GLY A 150 12.97 -6.25 7.25
N ILE A 151 14.27 -6.02 6.97
CA ILE A 151 15.35 -6.09 7.96
C ILE A 151 15.65 -4.68 8.52
N TYR A 152 15.65 -4.54 9.84
CA TYR A 152 16.08 -3.36 10.54
C TYR A 152 17.13 -3.74 11.61
N GLU A 153 18.30 -3.07 11.60
CA GLU A 153 19.43 -3.37 12.50
C GLU A 153 19.82 -4.86 12.60
N GLY A 154 19.73 -5.57 11.46
CA GLY A 154 20.06 -7.00 11.35
C GLY A 154 19.00 -7.95 11.88
N LYS A 155 17.80 -7.47 12.21
CA LYS A 155 16.65 -8.26 12.63
C LYS A 155 15.55 -8.21 11.58
N GLN A 156 14.90 -9.33 11.33
CA GLN A 156 13.68 -9.36 10.53
C GLN A 156 12.54 -8.80 11.36
N ILE A 157 12.02 -7.62 11.00
CA ILE A 157 10.95 -6.95 11.75
C ILE A 157 9.61 -6.96 11.02
N ALA A 158 9.62 -7.20 9.73
CA ALA A 158 8.43 -7.34 8.91
C ALA A 158 8.66 -8.40 7.83
N LEU A 159 7.58 -9.07 7.43
CA LEU A 159 7.60 -10.07 6.35
C LEU A 159 6.82 -9.54 5.15
N PRO A 160 7.22 -9.93 3.91
CA PRO A 160 6.57 -9.43 2.71
C PRO A 160 5.09 -9.84 2.63
N PHE A 161 4.22 -8.85 2.40
CA PHE A 161 2.80 -9.10 2.23
C PHE A 161 2.38 -8.93 0.77
N GLN A 162 2.64 -7.75 0.19
CA GLN A 162 2.24 -7.43 -1.18
C GLN A 162 3.10 -6.31 -1.77
N THR A 163 2.95 -6.08 -3.08
CA THR A 163 3.55 -4.95 -3.78
C THR A 163 2.49 -4.20 -4.60
N ASP A 164 2.56 -2.88 -4.60
CA ASP A 164 1.61 -1.98 -5.26
C ASP A 164 2.30 -1.18 -6.37
N PRO A 165 2.37 -1.74 -7.61
CA PRO A 165 2.99 -1.07 -8.74
C PRO A 165 2.16 0.12 -9.23
N LYS A 166 2.82 1.11 -9.84
CA LYS A 166 2.18 2.29 -10.42
C LYS A 166 2.34 2.26 -11.94
N ASN A 167 1.26 1.96 -12.64
CA ASN A 167 1.26 1.80 -14.09
C ASN A 167 0.34 2.82 -14.79
N ILE A 168 0.52 3.00 -16.08
CA ILE A 168 -0.42 3.72 -16.92
C ILE A 168 -1.49 2.74 -17.43
N TYR A 169 -2.74 3.01 -17.07
CA TYR A 169 -3.90 2.37 -17.66
C TYR A 169 -4.41 3.21 -18.81
N TYR A 170 -4.86 2.56 -19.89
CA TYR A 170 -5.34 3.27 -21.06
C TYR A 170 -6.58 2.64 -21.68
N ARG A 171 -7.34 3.45 -22.40
CA ARG A 171 -8.49 3.07 -23.21
C ARG A 171 -8.00 2.46 -24.53
N ALA A 172 -8.01 1.12 -24.61
CA ALA A 172 -7.54 0.40 -25.80
C ALA A 172 -8.42 0.67 -27.03
N ASP A 173 -9.73 0.78 -26.83
CA ASP A 173 -10.67 1.19 -27.89
C ASP A 173 -10.32 2.56 -28.50
N ILE A 174 -9.83 3.50 -27.69
CA ILE A 174 -9.41 4.83 -28.18
C ILE A 174 -8.00 4.76 -28.79
N LEU A 175 -7.01 4.26 -28.03
CA LEU A 175 -5.62 4.35 -28.46
C LEU A 175 -5.30 3.35 -29.58
N GLU A 176 -5.75 2.12 -29.48
CA GLU A 176 -5.45 1.08 -30.48
C GLU A 176 -6.43 1.09 -31.64
N ASP A 177 -7.74 1.00 -31.35
CA ASP A 177 -8.75 0.81 -32.39
C ASP A 177 -9.03 2.09 -33.19
N GLU A 178 -9.12 3.26 -32.52
CA GLU A 178 -9.49 4.50 -33.21
C GLU A 178 -8.31 5.38 -33.61
N LEU A 179 -7.22 5.40 -32.81
CA LEU A 179 -6.01 6.20 -33.10
C LEU A 179 -4.91 5.37 -33.76
N GLY A 180 -5.01 4.02 -33.75
CA GLY A 180 -4.11 3.13 -34.48
C GLY A 180 -2.75 2.92 -33.83
N PHE A 181 -2.59 3.27 -32.55
CA PHE A 181 -1.36 2.98 -31.83
C PHE A 181 -1.21 1.48 -31.57
N THR A 182 -0.02 0.95 -31.75
CA THR A 182 0.26 -0.49 -31.59
C THR A 182 1.46 -0.73 -30.68
N ASN A 183 1.57 -1.97 -30.16
CA ASN A 183 2.67 -2.38 -29.28
C ASN A 183 2.78 -1.56 -27.98
N LEU A 184 1.65 -1.05 -27.48
CA LEU A 184 1.60 -0.32 -26.23
C LEU A 184 1.82 -1.22 -25.00
N ASP A 185 1.86 -2.54 -25.18
CA ASP A 185 2.23 -3.56 -24.19
C ASP A 185 3.76 -3.83 -24.12
N LYS A 186 4.56 -3.08 -24.88
CA LYS A 186 6.02 -3.07 -24.86
C LYS A 186 6.52 -1.79 -24.22
N GLU A 187 7.83 -1.61 -24.17
CA GLU A 187 8.45 -0.36 -23.73
C GLU A 187 7.95 0.84 -24.56
N VAL A 188 7.54 1.89 -23.87
CA VAL A 188 6.99 3.13 -24.44
C VAL A 188 7.91 4.31 -24.07
N SER A 189 8.51 4.98 -25.06
CA SER A 189 9.32 6.17 -24.79
C SER A 189 8.46 7.38 -24.41
N TRP A 190 9.04 8.36 -23.73
CA TRP A 190 8.38 9.65 -23.45
C TRP A 190 7.90 10.35 -24.73
N ASP A 191 8.68 10.32 -25.81
CA ASP A 191 8.27 10.87 -27.10
C ASP A 191 6.98 10.21 -27.61
N LYS A 192 6.89 8.87 -27.47
CA LYS A 192 5.69 8.13 -27.86
C LYS A 192 4.50 8.46 -26.94
N LEU A 193 4.73 8.63 -25.65
CA LEU A 193 3.69 9.06 -24.71
C LEU A 193 3.16 10.45 -25.06
N LEU A 194 4.04 11.40 -25.39
CA LEU A 194 3.65 12.74 -25.84
C LEU A 194 2.92 12.72 -27.18
N GLU A 195 3.33 11.86 -28.13
CA GLU A 195 2.62 11.64 -29.40
C GLU A 195 1.18 11.15 -29.15
N ILE A 196 1.00 10.19 -28.25
CA ILE A 196 -0.32 9.68 -27.85
C ILE A 196 -1.16 10.81 -27.23
N CYS A 197 -0.59 11.57 -26.29
CA CYS A 197 -1.29 12.69 -25.67
C CYS A 197 -1.73 13.74 -26.71
N ALA A 198 -0.87 14.07 -27.66
CA ALA A 198 -1.21 15.00 -28.73
C ALA A 198 -2.36 14.50 -29.61
N ALA A 199 -2.32 13.24 -30.02
CA ALA A 199 -3.38 12.64 -30.85
C ALA A 199 -4.73 12.58 -30.13
N VAL A 200 -4.74 12.25 -28.82
CA VAL A 200 -5.96 12.27 -28.00
C VAL A 200 -6.50 13.70 -27.89
N LYS A 201 -5.65 14.68 -27.59
CA LYS A 201 -6.04 16.10 -27.48
C LYS A 201 -6.63 16.63 -28.78
N GLU A 202 -5.99 16.32 -29.92
CA GLU A 202 -6.44 16.74 -31.24
C GLU A 202 -7.82 16.16 -31.59
N LYS A 203 -8.03 14.85 -31.33
CA LYS A 203 -9.26 14.16 -31.76
C LYS A 203 -10.42 14.38 -30.80
N TYR A 204 -10.19 14.40 -29.48
CA TYR A 204 -11.21 14.35 -28.45
C TYR A 204 -11.22 15.54 -27.49
N GLY A 205 -10.28 16.48 -27.62
CA GLY A 205 -10.19 17.63 -26.74
C GLY A 205 -11.43 18.50 -26.73
N ASP A 206 -12.04 18.72 -27.90
CA ASP A 206 -13.30 19.47 -28.03
C ASP A 206 -14.52 18.74 -27.41
N GLU A 207 -14.43 17.43 -27.21
CA GLU A 207 -15.44 16.63 -26.50
C GLU A 207 -15.22 16.60 -24.97
N GLY A 208 -14.16 17.27 -24.51
CA GLY A 208 -13.80 17.38 -23.10
C GLY A 208 -13.11 16.14 -22.53
N MET A 209 -12.41 15.37 -23.39
CA MET A 209 -11.54 14.29 -22.94
C MET A 209 -10.11 14.83 -22.80
N PHE A 210 -9.47 14.47 -21.69
CA PHE A 210 -8.06 14.76 -21.45
C PHE A 210 -7.19 13.55 -21.76
N PRO A 211 -5.97 13.75 -22.28
CA PRO A 211 -5.05 12.67 -22.61
C PRO A 211 -4.67 11.78 -21.43
N ILE A 212 -4.25 12.39 -20.30
CA ILE A 212 -3.71 11.66 -19.16
C ILE A 212 -3.99 12.41 -17.85
N SER A 213 -4.10 11.67 -16.75
CA SER A 213 -4.14 12.24 -15.40
C SER A 213 -3.45 11.31 -14.40
N PHE A 214 -3.13 11.88 -13.25
CA PHE A 214 -2.82 11.21 -11.99
C PHE A 214 -3.54 11.98 -10.87
N PHE A 215 -3.55 11.47 -9.65
CA PHE A 215 -4.08 12.22 -8.50
C PHE A 215 -2.96 12.95 -7.76
N THR A 216 -3.30 13.94 -6.95
CA THR A 216 -2.32 14.80 -6.27
C THR A 216 -2.52 14.84 -4.75
N LEU A 217 -3.74 14.70 -4.27
CA LEU A 217 -4.02 14.61 -2.85
C LEU A 217 -3.60 13.24 -2.29
N ASP A 218 -3.55 13.13 -0.98
CA ASP A 218 -3.26 11.86 -0.29
C ASP A 218 -1.96 11.18 -0.78
N GLN A 219 -0.86 11.95 -0.88
CA GLN A 219 0.46 11.52 -1.41
C GLN A 219 0.46 11.25 -2.95
N GLY A 220 -0.59 11.62 -3.65
CA GLY A 220 -0.69 11.41 -5.09
C GLY A 220 0.38 12.13 -5.89
N SER A 221 0.72 13.38 -5.53
CA SER A 221 1.80 14.14 -6.17
C SER A 221 3.18 13.54 -5.89
N THR A 222 3.42 12.96 -4.71
CA THR A 222 4.63 12.15 -4.43
C THR A 222 4.69 10.93 -5.35
N ASN A 223 3.58 10.18 -5.49
CA ASN A 223 3.52 9.04 -6.43
C ASN A 223 3.83 9.48 -7.87
N ALA A 224 3.23 10.57 -8.33
CA ALA A 224 3.47 11.09 -9.67
C ALA A 224 4.94 11.48 -9.88
N MET A 225 5.58 12.10 -8.88
CA MET A 225 7.00 12.45 -8.94
C MET A 225 7.89 11.21 -9.07
N LEU A 226 7.66 10.20 -8.22
CA LEU A 226 8.40 8.92 -8.26
C LEU A 226 8.20 8.21 -9.61
N ASN A 227 6.95 8.13 -10.09
CA ASN A 227 6.65 7.51 -11.37
C ASN A 227 7.48 8.10 -12.49
N VAL A 228 7.45 9.43 -12.64
CA VAL A 228 8.18 10.09 -13.73
C VAL A 228 9.68 9.96 -13.54
N MET A 229 10.19 10.12 -12.31
CA MET A 229 11.63 10.02 -12.02
C MET A 229 12.18 8.64 -12.37
N PHE A 230 11.51 7.56 -11.93
CA PHE A 230 12.00 6.21 -12.15
C PHE A 230 12.00 5.83 -13.63
N THR A 231 11.01 6.30 -14.40
CA THR A 231 11.01 6.09 -15.85
C THR A 231 12.19 6.77 -16.55
N ASN A 232 12.81 7.78 -15.93
CA ASN A 232 13.99 8.47 -16.46
C ASN A 232 15.31 8.03 -15.80
N GLY A 233 15.29 6.98 -14.98
CA GLY A 233 16.47 6.53 -14.24
C GLY A 233 16.90 7.47 -13.13
N ALA A 234 16.06 8.46 -12.79
CA ALA A 234 16.28 9.40 -11.68
C ALA A 234 15.77 8.84 -10.35
N SER A 235 16.31 9.35 -9.26
CA SER A 235 15.98 8.97 -7.89
C SER A 235 15.76 10.21 -7.02
N TRP A 236 15.01 10.08 -5.96
CA TRP A 236 14.81 11.15 -4.99
C TRP A 236 15.91 11.19 -3.91
N ILE A 237 16.68 10.11 -3.78
CA ILE A 237 17.66 9.90 -2.73
C ILE A 237 18.96 9.33 -3.31
N SER A 238 20.08 9.60 -2.67
CA SER A 238 21.39 9.02 -3.00
C SER A 238 21.42 7.50 -2.73
N ALA A 239 22.34 6.78 -3.39
CA ALA A 239 22.47 5.33 -3.23
C ALA A 239 22.81 4.88 -1.79
N ASP A 240 23.44 5.72 -1.01
CA ASP A 240 23.75 5.45 0.41
C ASP A 240 22.63 5.89 1.36
N GLY A 241 21.51 6.40 0.83
CA GLY A 241 20.33 6.80 1.59
C GLY A 241 20.46 8.07 2.43
N LYS A 242 21.53 8.89 2.21
CA LYS A 242 21.86 9.99 3.12
C LYS A 242 21.52 11.38 2.62
N GLU A 243 21.41 11.56 1.34
CA GLU A 243 21.20 12.86 0.72
C GLU A 243 20.04 12.82 -0.28
N GLY A 244 19.27 13.91 -0.35
CA GLY A 244 18.28 14.11 -1.39
C GLY A 244 18.94 14.29 -2.77
N ALA A 245 18.33 13.76 -3.82
CA ALA A 245 18.88 13.74 -5.17
C ALA A 245 17.99 14.48 -6.20
N LEU A 246 17.23 15.50 -5.78
CA LEU A 246 16.29 16.19 -6.66
C LEU A 246 16.94 17.23 -7.61
N GLU A 247 18.18 17.63 -7.36
CA GLU A 247 18.85 18.68 -8.16
C GLU A 247 19.69 18.10 -9.31
N THR A 248 19.32 16.92 -9.84
CA THR A 248 20.03 16.30 -10.97
C THR A 248 19.43 16.67 -12.33
N PRO A 249 20.21 16.60 -13.44
CA PRO A 249 19.70 16.83 -14.78
C PRO A 249 18.51 15.93 -15.13
N GLU A 250 18.55 14.66 -14.72
CA GLU A 250 17.52 13.66 -14.98
C GLU A 250 16.19 14.02 -14.30
N VAL A 251 16.22 14.57 -13.08
CA VAL A 251 15.04 15.10 -12.40
C VAL A 251 14.50 16.36 -13.07
N MET A 252 15.39 17.24 -13.55
CA MET A 252 14.98 18.41 -14.34
C MET A 252 14.29 18.01 -15.65
N GLU A 253 14.74 16.95 -16.32
CA GLU A 253 14.05 16.40 -17.51
C GLU A 253 12.64 15.93 -17.15
N CYS A 254 12.46 15.28 -15.99
CA CYS A 254 11.14 14.85 -15.48
C CYS A 254 10.19 16.05 -15.30
N MET A 255 10.66 17.11 -14.67
CA MET A 255 9.86 18.34 -14.51
C MET A 255 9.59 19.01 -15.86
N GLY A 256 10.53 18.91 -16.81
CA GLY A 256 10.36 19.38 -18.19
C GLY A 256 9.21 18.65 -18.90
N LEU A 257 9.16 17.33 -18.81
CA LEU A 257 8.06 16.51 -19.36
C LEU A 257 6.71 16.92 -18.77
N LEU A 258 6.61 16.99 -17.44
CA LEU A 258 5.36 17.34 -16.77
C LEU A 258 4.91 18.77 -17.10
N LYS A 259 5.86 19.71 -17.17
CA LYS A 259 5.59 21.09 -17.60
C LYS A 259 5.10 21.15 -19.06
N GLU A 260 5.71 20.41 -19.97
CA GLU A 260 5.26 20.31 -21.36
C GLU A 260 3.83 19.77 -21.45
N MET A 261 3.50 18.72 -20.66
CA MET A 261 2.14 18.17 -20.61
C MET A 261 1.14 19.21 -20.07
N ARG A 262 1.50 19.98 -19.03
CA ARG A 262 0.68 21.08 -18.52
C ARG A 262 0.47 22.16 -19.59
N ASP A 263 1.53 22.66 -20.19
CA ASP A 263 1.49 23.77 -21.15
C ASP A 263 0.69 23.42 -22.41
N LYS A 264 0.64 22.12 -22.77
CA LYS A 264 -0.18 21.58 -23.86
C LYS A 264 -1.60 21.18 -23.42
N GLU A 265 -1.96 21.45 -22.17
CA GLU A 265 -3.27 21.13 -21.58
C GLU A 265 -3.64 19.65 -21.72
N TYR A 266 -2.67 18.73 -21.48
CA TYR A 266 -2.93 17.30 -21.49
C TYR A 266 -3.54 16.80 -20.16
N PHE A 267 -3.44 17.60 -19.10
CA PHE A 267 -4.02 17.32 -17.79
C PHE A 267 -5.40 17.97 -17.62
N PRO A 268 -6.30 17.37 -16.82
CA PRO A 268 -7.56 17.99 -16.45
C PRO A 268 -7.36 19.29 -15.65
N ASP A 269 -8.26 20.25 -15.86
CA ASP A 269 -8.32 21.46 -15.05
C ASP A 269 -8.57 21.14 -13.58
N GLY A 270 -7.85 21.83 -12.69
CA GLY A 270 -8.02 21.65 -11.24
C GLY A 270 -7.44 20.36 -10.68
N MET A 271 -6.65 19.63 -11.46
CA MET A 271 -6.04 18.34 -11.07
C MET A 271 -5.24 18.43 -9.77
N VAL A 272 -4.71 19.59 -9.38
CA VAL A 272 -4.00 19.83 -8.11
C VAL A 272 -4.87 19.50 -6.87
N SER A 273 -6.18 19.36 -7.03
CA SER A 273 -7.12 19.02 -5.95
C SER A 273 -7.79 17.64 -6.11
N TYR A 274 -7.29 16.78 -6.98
CA TYR A 274 -7.87 15.46 -7.20
C TYR A 274 -7.27 14.42 -6.27
N ASN A 275 -8.14 13.66 -5.60
CA ASN A 275 -7.76 12.41 -4.97
C ASN A 275 -7.88 11.23 -5.97
N LYS A 276 -7.49 10.02 -5.54
CA LYS A 276 -7.55 8.82 -6.37
C LYS A 276 -8.96 8.58 -6.94
N ALA A 277 -9.99 8.69 -6.09
CA ALA A 277 -11.38 8.43 -6.49
C ALA A 277 -11.90 9.44 -7.53
N ASP A 278 -11.45 10.70 -7.49
CA ASP A 278 -11.83 11.70 -8.50
C ASP A 278 -11.22 11.35 -9.86
N THR A 279 -9.95 10.95 -9.88
CA THR A 279 -9.25 10.52 -11.09
C THR A 279 -9.89 9.24 -11.69
N GLU A 280 -10.22 8.27 -10.85
CA GLU A 280 -10.92 7.04 -11.27
C GLU A 280 -12.31 7.33 -11.86
N LYS A 281 -13.07 8.25 -11.28
CA LYS A 281 -14.38 8.68 -11.82
C LYS A 281 -14.24 9.36 -13.18
N LEU A 282 -13.21 10.19 -13.38
CA LEU A 282 -12.95 10.81 -14.68
C LEU A 282 -12.67 9.74 -15.75
N TYR A 283 -11.83 8.75 -15.44
CA TYR A 283 -11.56 7.64 -16.33
C TYR A 283 -12.83 6.82 -16.62
N ALA A 284 -13.56 6.41 -15.58
CA ALA A 284 -14.78 5.64 -15.70
C ALA A 284 -15.91 6.37 -16.45
N SER A 285 -15.91 7.72 -16.44
CA SER A 285 -16.87 8.54 -17.20
C SER A 285 -16.42 8.82 -18.65
N GLY A 286 -15.30 8.25 -19.10
CA GLY A 286 -14.78 8.47 -20.44
C GLY A 286 -14.16 9.86 -20.65
N LYS A 287 -13.76 10.55 -19.59
CA LYS A 287 -13.11 11.87 -19.65
C LYS A 287 -11.59 11.81 -19.63
N LEU A 288 -11.02 10.61 -19.49
CA LEU A 288 -9.58 10.36 -19.59
C LEU A 288 -9.32 9.22 -20.56
N ALA A 289 -8.31 9.38 -21.43
CA ALA A 289 -7.80 8.30 -22.26
C ALA A 289 -6.77 7.44 -21.52
N MET A 290 -6.01 8.03 -20.62
CA MET A 290 -4.99 7.37 -19.81
C MET A 290 -5.02 7.85 -18.36
N VAL A 291 -4.61 6.96 -17.44
CA VAL A 291 -4.45 7.30 -16.03
C VAL A 291 -3.23 6.60 -15.44
N TRP A 292 -2.39 7.34 -14.71
CA TRP A 292 -1.17 6.81 -14.07
C TRP A 292 -1.38 6.67 -12.58
N ILE A 293 -1.70 5.48 -12.12
CA ILE A 293 -2.09 5.21 -10.72
C ILE A 293 -1.70 3.80 -10.28
N SER A 294 -1.93 3.50 -8.98
CA SER A 294 -1.97 2.14 -8.39
C SER A 294 -2.95 1.23 -9.11
N PRO A 295 -2.89 -0.08 -8.91
CA PRO A 295 -3.83 -1.02 -9.50
C PRO A 295 -5.28 -0.56 -9.39
N PHE A 296 -5.92 -0.47 -10.54
CA PHE A 296 -7.26 0.09 -10.70
C PHE A 296 -8.32 -1.03 -10.77
N THR A 297 -8.42 -1.82 -9.71
CA THR A 297 -9.35 -2.95 -9.65
C THR A 297 -10.81 -2.53 -9.68
N HIS A 298 -11.15 -1.31 -9.24
CA HIS A 298 -12.50 -0.74 -9.33
C HIS A 298 -13.06 -0.67 -10.76
N VAL A 299 -12.19 -0.62 -11.78
CA VAL A 299 -12.64 -0.68 -13.18
C VAL A 299 -13.40 -1.98 -13.50
N LYS A 300 -13.14 -3.05 -12.73
CA LYS A 300 -13.84 -4.36 -12.88
C LYS A 300 -15.35 -4.25 -12.64
N SER A 301 -15.81 -3.28 -11.87
CA SER A 301 -17.24 -3.05 -11.65
C SER A 301 -17.99 -2.52 -12.89
N ASN A 302 -17.28 -2.01 -13.90
CA ASN A 302 -17.83 -1.60 -15.20
C ASN A 302 -17.26 -2.52 -16.29
N GLU A 303 -18.05 -3.52 -16.69
CA GLU A 303 -17.63 -4.57 -17.64
C GLU A 303 -17.12 -4.00 -18.97
N GLU A 304 -17.80 -3.00 -19.54
CA GLU A 304 -17.40 -2.37 -20.80
C GLU A 304 -16.06 -1.65 -20.65
N MET A 305 -15.91 -0.85 -19.60
CA MET A 305 -14.67 -0.14 -19.32
C MET A 305 -13.52 -1.11 -19.04
N TYR A 306 -13.78 -2.16 -18.22
CA TYR A 306 -12.78 -3.19 -17.92
C TYR A 306 -12.27 -3.89 -19.18
N LYS A 307 -13.18 -4.25 -20.09
CA LYS A 307 -12.83 -4.89 -21.37
C LYS A 307 -11.96 -3.99 -22.25
N ASN A 308 -12.19 -2.68 -22.22
CA ASN A 308 -11.51 -1.70 -23.04
C ASN A 308 -10.30 -1.06 -22.34
N THR A 309 -10.00 -1.43 -21.09
CA THR A 309 -8.82 -0.96 -20.36
C THR A 309 -7.67 -1.95 -20.54
N LYS A 310 -6.47 -1.42 -20.76
CA LYS A 310 -5.21 -2.18 -20.74
C LYS A 310 -4.17 -1.46 -19.90
N ILE A 311 -3.10 -2.15 -19.53
CA ILE A 311 -1.94 -1.59 -18.89
C ILE A 311 -0.88 -1.32 -19.96
N MET A 312 -0.36 -0.09 -19.99
CA MET A 312 0.75 0.27 -20.87
C MET A 312 2.03 -0.45 -20.42
N GLY A 313 2.86 -0.83 -21.35
CA GLY A 313 4.19 -1.33 -21.03
C GLY A 313 5.05 -0.27 -20.36
N PRO A 314 6.22 -0.67 -19.81
CA PRO A 314 7.05 0.25 -19.05
C PRO A 314 7.40 1.48 -19.84
N VAL A 315 7.25 2.64 -19.21
CA VAL A 315 7.61 3.93 -19.84
C VAL A 315 9.09 4.22 -19.61
N THR A 316 9.77 4.78 -20.61
CA THR A 316 11.21 5.02 -20.55
C THR A 316 11.54 6.45 -21.01
N GLY A 317 12.19 7.20 -20.16
CA GLY A 317 12.70 8.53 -20.45
C GLY A 317 14.07 8.50 -21.15
N PRO A 318 14.55 9.64 -21.66
CA PRO A 318 15.77 9.72 -22.46
C PRO A 318 17.06 9.40 -21.70
N SER A 319 17.07 9.59 -20.38
CA SER A 319 18.26 9.36 -19.53
C SER A 319 18.26 8.00 -18.86
N ALA A 320 17.20 7.19 -19.03
CA ALA A 320 17.12 5.87 -18.44
C ALA A 320 18.03 4.86 -19.15
N ASP A 321 18.78 4.07 -18.38
CA ASP A 321 19.59 2.95 -18.88
C ASP A 321 18.76 1.69 -19.16
N LYS A 322 17.60 1.57 -18.48
CA LYS A 322 16.62 0.49 -18.62
C LYS A 322 15.27 0.98 -18.06
N PRO A 323 14.16 0.33 -18.45
CA PRO A 323 12.86 0.62 -17.85
C PRO A 323 12.85 0.35 -16.35
N ARG A 324 12.20 1.26 -15.59
CA ARG A 324 11.87 1.08 -14.17
C ARG A 324 10.52 1.69 -13.89
N GLU A 325 9.76 1.02 -13.04
CA GLU A 325 8.49 1.52 -12.55
C GLU A 325 8.46 1.39 -11.02
N VAL A 326 7.91 2.38 -10.34
CA VAL A 326 7.84 2.33 -8.88
C VAL A 326 6.82 1.31 -8.44
N ALA A 327 7.19 0.51 -7.45
CA ALA A 327 6.25 -0.30 -6.70
C ALA A 327 6.44 -0.06 -5.20
N TRP A 328 5.35 0.14 -4.50
CA TRP A 328 5.37 0.24 -3.05
C TRP A 328 5.29 -1.15 -2.46
N SER A 329 6.11 -1.42 -1.48
CA SER A 329 6.10 -2.71 -0.79
C SER A 329 5.43 -2.57 0.56
N ASP A 330 4.49 -3.47 0.84
CA ASP A 330 3.81 -3.59 2.11
C ASP A 330 4.25 -4.87 2.83
N GLY A 331 4.37 -4.77 4.13
CA GLY A 331 4.72 -5.89 5.01
C GLY A 331 3.64 -6.19 6.03
N ILE A 332 3.80 -7.33 6.69
CA ILE A 332 3.10 -7.69 7.92
C ILE A 332 4.11 -7.72 9.07
N MET A 333 3.73 -7.16 10.22
CA MET A 333 4.58 -7.00 11.39
C MET A 333 3.82 -7.35 12.67
N GLY A 334 4.52 -7.95 13.64
CA GLY A 334 4.05 -8.04 15.02
C GLY A 334 4.59 -6.88 15.86
N PHE A 335 3.89 -6.50 16.93
CA PHE A 335 4.37 -5.50 17.88
C PHE A 335 5.11 -6.13 19.06
N ALA A 336 6.20 -5.50 19.50
CA ALA A 336 7.03 -5.97 20.62
C ALA A 336 6.28 -5.97 21.97
N GLN A 337 5.22 -5.18 22.09
CA GLN A 337 4.38 -5.09 23.28
C GLN A 337 3.34 -6.21 23.39
N THR A 338 3.25 -7.12 22.40
CA THR A 338 2.33 -8.27 22.48
C THR A 338 2.61 -9.14 23.69
N GLU A 339 1.56 -9.57 24.38
CA GLU A 339 1.65 -10.55 25.48
C GLU A 339 1.76 -12.00 24.95
N HIS A 340 1.58 -12.20 23.61
CA HIS A 340 1.48 -13.50 22.96
C HIS A 340 2.42 -13.63 21.74
N PRO A 341 3.75 -13.46 21.91
CA PRO A 341 4.68 -13.38 20.78
C PRO A 341 4.72 -14.64 19.90
N GLU A 342 4.58 -15.84 20.49
CA GLU A 342 4.64 -17.08 19.72
C GLU A 342 3.37 -17.28 18.90
N GLU A 343 2.21 -17.02 19.47
CA GLU A 343 0.92 -17.08 18.78
C GLU A 343 0.81 -15.98 17.70
N THR A 344 1.40 -14.83 17.95
CA THR A 344 1.52 -13.73 16.95
C THR A 344 2.36 -14.17 15.74
N LYS A 345 3.53 -14.79 15.98
CA LYS A 345 4.38 -15.34 14.91
C LYS A 345 3.66 -16.46 14.14
N GLU A 346 2.95 -17.36 14.85
CA GLU A 346 2.16 -18.45 14.24
C GLU A 346 1.07 -17.88 13.31
N PHE A 347 0.32 -16.87 13.75
CA PHE A 347 -0.70 -16.24 12.93
C PHE A 347 -0.08 -15.55 11.69
N ILE A 348 1.01 -14.80 11.85
CA ILE A 348 1.71 -14.14 10.73
C ILE A 348 2.14 -15.18 9.68
N GLU A 349 2.77 -16.29 10.12
CA GLU A 349 3.18 -17.38 9.24
C GLU A 349 1.97 -18.00 8.51
N TRP A 350 0.92 -18.34 9.25
CA TRP A 350 -0.29 -18.93 8.69
C TRP A 350 -0.96 -17.99 7.69
N PHE A 351 -1.09 -16.70 8.04
CA PHE A 351 -1.70 -15.68 7.18
C PHE A 351 -0.94 -15.55 5.85
N LEU A 352 0.39 -15.47 5.87
CA LEU A 352 1.20 -15.39 4.65
C LEU A 352 1.08 -16.63 3.77
N LYS A 353 0.82 -17.79 4.36
CA LYS A 353 0.61 -19.05 3.61
C LYS A 353 -0.79 -19.16 3.00
N ASN A 354 -1.80 -18.42 3.53
CA ASN A 354 -3.22 -18.62 3.23
C ASN A 354 -3.96 -17.37 2.73
N ASN A 355 -3.26 -16.29 2.38
CA ASN A 355 -3.90 -15.02 2.01
C ASN A 355 -4.16 -14.84 0.50
N GLU A 356 -3.97 -15.86 -0.31
CA GLU A 356 -4.11 -15.79 -1.79
C GLU A 356 -5.50 -15.30 -2.24
N GLN A 357 -6.56 -15.67 -1.49
CA GLN A 357 -7.93 -15.27 -1.82
C GLN A 357 -8.17 -13.76 -1.76
N LEU A 358 -7.33 -12.98 -1.04
CA LEU A 358 -7.41 -11.53 -1.07
C LEU A 358 -7.25 -10.95 -2.48
N TYR A 359 -6.45 -11.61 -3.32
CA TYR A 359 -6.19 -11.19 -4.69
C TYR A 359 -7.22 -11.75 -5.67
N ILE A 360 -7.70 -12.98 -5.46
CA ILE A 360 -8.61 -13.69 -6.36
C ILE A 360 -10.04 -13.20 -6.17
N ASP A 361 -10.58 -13.30 -4.96
CA ASP A 361 -11.97 -12.99 -4.62
C ASP A 361 -12.10 -11.60 -4.00
N GLY A 362 -11.12 -11.19 -3.19
CA GLY A 362 -11.10 -9.89 -2.52
C GLY A 362 -10.85 -8.72 -3.45
N GLY A 363 -10.25 -8.95 -4.61
CA GLY A 363 -9.96 -7.89 -5.58
C GLY A 363 -8.92 -6.90 -5.07
N ALA A 364 -7.90 -7.38 -4.33
CA ALA A 364 -6.83 -6.54 -3.82
C ALA A 364 -6.21 -5.69 -4.94
N SER A 365 -5.99 -4.40 -4.64
CA SER A 365 -5.36 -3.42 -5.55
C SER A 365 -3.83 -3.50 -5.45
N ALA A 366 -3.29 -4.70 -5.38
CA ALA A 366 -1.87 -4.97 -5.24
C ALA A 366 -1.55 -6.37 -5.77
N LEU A 367 -0.29 -6.70 -5.86
CA LEU A 367 0.21 -8.01 -6.25
C LEU A 367 0.71 -8.77 -5.03
N PRO A 368 0.49 -10.08 -4.93
CA PRO A 368 1.05 -10.86 -3.85
C PRO A 368 2.58 -10.83 -3.86
N ALA A 369 3.18 -10.79 -2.67
CA ALA A 369 4.64 -10.92 -2.54
C ALA A 369 5.15 -12.33 -2.82
N ARG A 370 4.28 -13.34 -2.88
CA ARG A 370 4.61 -14.75 -3.05
C ARG A 370 4.64 -15.17 -4.51
N LYS A 371 5.79 -15.72 -4.99
CA LYS A 371 5.99 -16.22 -6.36
C LYS A 371 5.04 -17.37 -6.71
N SER A 372 4.79 -18.27 -5.75
CA SER A 372 3.92 -19.45 -5.95
C SER A 372 2.47 -19.08 -6.28
N PHE A 373 1.96 -17.95 -5.79
CA PHE A 373 0.60 -17.51 -6.08
C PHE A 373 0.38 -17.23 -7.56
N TYR A 374 1.42 -16.76 -8.28
CA TYR A 374 1.33 -16.51 -9.73
C TYR A 374 1.18 -17.77 -10.57
N GLU A 375 1.35 -18.97 -9.99
CA GLU A 375 1.06 -20.23 -10.65
C GLU A 375 -0.45 -20.54 -10.74
N ASN A 376 -1.28 -19.88 -9.93
CA ASN A 376 -2.73 -20.02 -9.98
C ASN A 376 -3.27 -19.60 -11.36
N GLU A 377 -4.29 -20.32 -11.84
CA GLU A 377 -4.94 -20.06 -13.13
C GLU A 377 -5.54 -18.65 -13.23
N PHE A 378 -5.90 -18.05 -12.10
CA PHE A 378 -6.39 -16.67 -12.04
C PHE A 378 -5.41 -15.68 -12.66
N TYR A 379 -4.11 -15.75 -12.32
CA TYR A 379 -3.09 -14.84 -12.85
C TYR A 379 -2.75 -15.10 -14.33
N LYS A 380 -3.16 -16.26 -14.86
CA LYS A 380 -2.99 -16.61 -16.27
C LYS A 380 -4.17 -16.16 -17.13
N THR A 381 -5.36 -16.04 -16.55
CA THR A 381 -6.62 -15.76 -17.24
C THR A 381 -7.15 -14.34 -17.03
N ASP A 382 -6.93 -13.74 -15.86
CA ASP A 382 -7.21 -12.32 -15.63
C ASP A 382 -6.17 -11.46 -16.36
N TRP A 383 -6.60 -10.69 -17.36
CA TRP A 383 -5.68 -9.93 -18.20
C TRP A 383 -4.86 -8.91 -17.41
N MET A 384 -5.46 -8.28 -16.38
CA MET A 384 -4.82 -7.25 -15.58
C MET A 384 -3.72 -7.86 -14.71
N MET A 385 -4.03 -8.92 -14.00
CA MET A 385 -3.05 -9.61 -13.14
C MET A 385 -1.94 -10.27 -13.98
N GLY A 386 -2.29 -10.81 -15.15
CA GLY A 386 -1.31 -11.36 -16.09
C GLY A 386 -0.34 -10.29 -16.63
N GLN A 387 -0.80 -9.07 -16.88
CA GLN A 387 0.07 -7.97 -17.30
C GLN A 387 0.99 -7.49 -16.16
N TYR A 388 0.49 -7.38 -14.94
CA TYR A 388 1.35 -7.08 -13.79
C TYR A 388 2.46 -8.11 -13.62
N ALA A 389 2.12 -9.41 -13.69
CA ALA A 389 3.10 -10.48 -13.61
C ALA A 389 4.17 -10.38 -14.71
N LYS A 390 3.78 -9.92 -15.91
CA LYS A 390 4.68 -9.70 -17.05
C LYS A 390 5.67 -8.56 -16.79
N TYR A 391 5.24 -7.50 -16.08
CA TYR A 391 6.05 -6.30 -15.85
C TYR A 391 6.82 -6.31 -14.53
N ARG A 392 6.68 -7.36 -13.71
CA ARG A 392 7.27 -7.43 -12.36
C ARG A 392 8.78 -7.15 -12.31
N ASP A 393 9.52 -7.54 -13.34
CA ASP A 393 10.99 -7.36 -13.39
C ASP A 393 11.43 -5.90 -13.60
N TYR A 394 10.47 -5.00 -13.89
CA TYR A 394 10.69 -3.56 -13.99
C TYR A 394 10.38 -2.82 -12.70
N TYR A 395 9.68 -3.45 -11.75
CA TYR A 395 9.31 -2.81 -10.50
C TYR A 395 10.51 -2.68 -9.59
N VAL A 396 10.65 -1.50 -9.01
CA VAL A 396 11.68 -1.17 -8.04
C VAL A 396 11.04 -0.50 -6.83
N ASP A 397 11.64 -0.74 -5.65
CA ASP A 397 11.17 -0.13 -4.41
C ASP A 397 11.29 1.40 -4.47
N LEU A 398 10.43 2.08 -3.72
CA LEU A 398 10.38 3.54 -3.66
C LEU A 398 11.68 4.21 -3.17
N ASN A 399 12.52 3.48 -2.45
CA ASN A 399 13.83 3.96 -1.98
C ASN A 399 14.98 3.69 -2.96
N TRP A 400 14.69 3.08 -4.12
CA TRP A 400 15.74 2.86 -5.12
C TRP A 400 16.50 4.18 -5.42
N PRO A 401 17.85 4.19 -5.51
CA PRO A 401 18.77 3.05 -5.52
C PRO A 401 19.35 2.71 -4.12
N ALA A 402 18.82 3.26 -3.04
CA ALA A 402 19.29 2.92 -1.70
C ALA A 402 18.93 1.46 -1.34
N ASP A 403 19.86 0.76 -0.73
CA ASP A 403 19.70 -0.66 -0.34
C ASP A 403 18.82 -0.84 0.90
N ASN A 404 18.52 0.24 1.62
CA ASN A 404 17.70 0.24 2.84
C ASN A 404 16.60 1.31 2.77
N CYS A 405 15.63 1.21 3.64
CA CYS A 405 14.62 2.24 3.84
C CYS A 405 15.08 3.21 4.92
N PRO A 406 15.57 4.44 4.60
CA PRO A 406 15.91 5.43 5.60
C PRO A 406 14.71 5.79 6.48
N LEU A 407 14.94 6.03 7.78
CA LEU A 407 13.86 6.43 8.70
C LEU A 407 13.19 7.74 8.28
N ALA A 408 13.97 8.63 7.69
CA ALA A 408 13.48 9.87 7.08
C ALA A 408 12.41 9.66 6.02
N THR A 409 12.40 8.50 5.34
CA THR A 409 11.42 8.17 4.29
C THR A 409 9.99 8.33 4.79
N ASN A 410 9.68 7.81 5.99
CA ASN A 410 8.33 7.94 6.56
C ASN A 410 7.89 9.41 6.65
N GLN A 411 8.73 10.28 7.19
CA GLN A 411 8.39 11.71 7.34
C GLN A 411 8.28 12.43 5.98
N ILE A 412 9.20 12.15 5.06
CA ILE A 412 9.22 12.74 3.72
C ILE A 412 7.94 12.39 2.95
N PHE A 413 7.51 11.13 3.02
CA PHE A 413 6.31 10.66 2.32
C PHE A 413 5.02 11.12 3.01
N VAL A 414 4.90 10.99 4.34
CA VAL A 414 3.71 11.43 5.07
C VAL A 414 3.46 12.93 4.89
N GLN A 415 4.52 13.75 4.83
CA GLN A 415 4.41 15.18 4.57
C GLN A 415 4.31 15.55 3.08
N ASN A 416 4.20 14.54 2.19
CA ASN A 416 4.10 14.73 0.73
C ASN A 416 5.20 15.66 0.14
N MET A 417 6.42 15.57 0.70
CA MET A 417 7.49 16.52 0.33
C MET A 417 7.85 16.41 -1.16
N LEU A 418 8.01 15.19 -1.67
CA LEU A 418 8.35 14.94 -3.08
C LEU A 418 7.29 15.46 -4.07
N GLY A 419 6.04 15.61 -3.61
CA GLY A 419 4.96 16.13 -4.44
C GLY A 419 4.97 17.64 -4.61
N LYS A 420 5.63 18.40 -3.72
CA LYS A 420 5.61 19.88 -3.73
C LYS A 420 6.01 20.52 -5.07
N PRO A 421 7.09 20.07 -5.77
CA PRO A 421 7.43 20.64 -7.08
C PRO A 421 6.33 20.44 -8.13
N ILE A 422 5.67 19.28 -8.15
CA ILE A 422 4.56 19.01 -9.07
C ILE A 422 3.36 19.91 -8.73
N GLU A 423 3.00 20.05 -7.47
CA GLU A 423 1.90 20.90 -7.03
C GLU A 423 2.17 22.38 -7.41
N ALA A 424 3.39 22.87 -7.18
CA ALA A 424 3.79 24.22 -7.59
C ALA A 424 3.69 24.40 -9.11
N MET A 425 4.16 23.41 -9.89
CA MET A 425 4.05 23.40 -11.34
C MET A 425 2.59 23.44 -11.79
N LEU A 426 1.71 22.61 -11.24
CA LEU A 426 0.28 22.59 -11.57
C LEU A 426 -0.44 23.90 -11.17
N MET A 427 0.04 24.59 -10.14
CA MET A 427 -0.44 25.93 -9.75
C MET A 427 0.17 27.07 -10.57
N GLY A 428 1.00 26.76 -11.59
CA GLY A 428 1.53 27.72 -12.55
C GLY A 428 2.95 28.22 -12.26
N SER A 429 3.69 27.60 -11.33
CA SER A 429 5.13 27.90 -11.20
C SER A 429 5.89 27.45 -12.45
N ASP A 430 6.78 28.28 -12.94
CA ASP A 430 7.71 27.97 -14.02
C ASP A 430 9.16 27.82 -13.52
N ASP A 431 9.43 28.13 -12.25
CA ASP A 431 10.75 27.98 -11.62
C ASP A 431 10.94 26.56 -11.05
N MET A 432 11.05 25.58 -11.94
CA MET A 432 11.22 24.19 -11.53
C MET A 432 12.51 23.94 -10.75
N ALA A 433 13.59 24.64 -11.12
CA ALA A 433 14.87 24.50 -10.43
C ALA A 433 14.79 25.01 -8.98
N GLY A 434 14.14 26.16 -8.77
CA GLY A 434 13.91 26.70 -7.43
C GLY A 434 13.02 25.81 -6.57
N GLU A 435 11.94 25.23 -7.12
CA GLU A 435 11.05 24.33 -6.41
C GLU A 435 11.74 23.01 -6.03
N LEU A 436 12.52 22.43 -6.96
CA LEU A 436 13.32 21.22 -6.68
C LEU A 436 14.37 21.49 -5.61
N LYS A 437 15.12 22.58 -5.72
CA LYS A 437 16.13 22.95 -4.71
C LYS A 437 15.52 23.15 -3.34
N LYS A 438 14.43 23.90 -3.24
CA LYS A 438 13.72 24.12 -1.97
C LYS A 438 13.28 22.81 -1.34
N THR A 439 12.71 21.91 -2.11
CA THR A 439 12.26 20.61 -1.65
C THR A 439 13.46 19.74 -1.23
N ASN A 440 14.54 19.72 -2.01
CA ASN A 440 15.76 18.99 -1.70
C ASN A 440 16.40 19.47 -0.38
N ASP A 441 16.48 20.79 -0.17
CA ASP A 441 16.98 21.37 1.07
C ASP A 441 16.10 21.02 2.29
N GLU A 442 14.78 20.93 2.12
CA GLU A 442 13.87 20.50 3.18
C GLU A 442 14.05 19.00 3.50
N MET A 443 14.18 18.16 2.47
CA MET A 443 14.41 16.72 2.62
C MET A 443 15.76 16.43 3.30
N ASN A 444 16.84 17.11 2.89
CA ASN A 444 18.16 16.95 3.49
C ASN A 444 18.15 17.24 4.99
N ARG A 445 17.39 18.25 5.44
CA ARG A 445 17.24 18.50 6.90
C ARG A 445 16.59 17.31 7.62
N VAL A 446 15.57 16.69 7.02
CA VAL A 446 14.93 15.51 7.60
C VAL A 446 15.86 14.30 7.58
N LEU A 447 16.62 14.11 6.50
CA LEU A 447 17.63 13.05 6.39
C LEU A 447 18.74 13.22 7.43
N GLU A 448 19.24 14.44 7.64
CA GLU A 448 20.27 14.74 8.67
C GLU A 448 19.76 14.55 10.12
N GLU A 449 18.47 14.81 10.36
CA GLU A 449 17.86 14.69 11.70
C GLU A 449 17.54 13.24 12.11
N LEU A 450 17.23 12.36 11.13
CA LEU A 450 16.68 11.03 11.42
C LEU A 450 17.60 9.86 11.00
N ASN A 451 18.64 10.09 10.22
CA ASN A 451 19.67 9.12 9.85
C ASN A 451 20.97 9.44 10.59
#